data_a8947b5b2a7d89586d3ee127c5502a54
#
_entry.id   a8947b5b2a7d89586d3ee127c5502a54
#
_cell.length_a   1.000
_cell.length_b   1.000
_cell.length_c   1.000
_cell.angle_alpha   90.00
_cell.angle_beta   90.00
_cell.angle_gamma   90.00
#
_symmetry.space_group_name_H-M   'P 1'
#
loop_
_entity.id
_entity.type
_entity.pdbx_description
1 polymer ?
#
loop_
_entity_poly.entity_id
_entity_poly.type
_entity_poly.pdbx_seq_one_letter_code
_entity_poly.pdbx_strand_id
1 'polypeptide(L)'
;TSRGPIWRSGGVTFASQPRNFTQKVNKKMYKGAISVILSELLRTDRLKVISELDITEPKTKNITSLMNSLNIKDALLMTDELNENLYLSSRNLYHVGVCDTQSIDPLSLIGYDNVVMTKAALKKVEAML
;
A
#
# COMPACT_ATOMS: atom_id res chain seq x y z
N THR A 1 -22.55 -36.88 31.90
CA THR A 1 -21.94 -35.86 32.78
C THR A 1 -22.87 -34.67 32.92
N SER A 2 -23.03 -34.13 34.13
CA SER A 2 -23.90 -32.97 34.43
C SER A 2 -23.49 -31.64 33.75
N ARG A 3 -22.32 -31.61 33.14
CA ARG A 3 -21.79 -30.44 32.41
C ARG A 3 -21.69 -30.65 30.89
N GLY A 4 -22.44 -31.57 30.35
CA GLY A 4 -22.50 -31.77 28.88
C GLY A 4 -23.13 -30.58 28.15
N PRO A 5 -22.86 -30.41 26.83
CA PRO A 5 -23.39 -29.27 26.03
C PRO A 5 -24.94 -29.21 26.01
N ILE A 6 -25.62 -30.25 26.31
CA ILE A 6 -27.09 -30.33 26.32
C ILE A 6 -27.71 -29.64 27.55
N TRP A 7 -26.93 -29.51 28.63
CA TRP A 7 -27.42 -28.97 29.88
C TRP A 7 -27.29 -27.44 29.94
N ARG A 8 -28.20 -26.79 30.69
CA ARG A 8 -28.02 -25.36 31.03
C ARG A 8 -26.71 -25.21 31.80
N SER A 9 -25.90 -24.21 31.45
CA SER A 9 -24.56 -23.97 31.99
C SER A 9 -23.57 -25.12 31.76
N GLY A 10 -23.84 -25.97 30.75
CA GLY A 10 -22.90 -26.99 30.26
C GLY A 10 -21.81 -26.43 29.38
N GLY A 11 -20.90 -27.28 28.90
CA GLY A 11 -19.82 -26.87 27.99
C GLY A 11 -20.33 -26.42 26.63
N VAL A 12 -19.57 -25.55 25.95
CA VAL A 12 -19.84 -25.12 24.59
C VAL A 12 -19.43 -26.21 23.60
N THR A 13 -20.35 -26.68 22.77
CA THR A 13 -20.10 -27.74 21.76
C THR A 13 -19.07 -27.29 20.70
N PHE A 14 -19.23 -26.07 20.19
CA PHE A 14 -18.34 -25.46 19.22
C PHE A 14 -17.85 -24.13 19.77
N ALA A 15 -16.79 -24.14 20.54
CA ALA A 15 -16.16 -22.93 21.06
C ALA A 15 -15.46 -22.16 19.92
N SER A 16 -15.42 -20.84 20.05
CA SER A 16 -14.67 -20.00 19.14
C SER A 16 -13.19 -20.37 19.16
N GLN A 17 -12.62 -20.65 18.00
CA GLN A 17 -11.20 -20.95 17.84
C GLN A 17 -10.59 -20.04 16.77
N PRO A 18 -9.29 -19.73 16.87
CA PRO A 18 -8.57 -19.02 15.81
C PRO A 18 -8.74 -19.76 14.49
N ARG A 19 -9.19 -19.04 13.46
CA ARG A 19 -9.36 -19.60 12.11
C ARG A 19 -8.87 -18.63 11.05
N ASN A 20 -8.52 -19.16 9.89
CA ASN A 20 -8.11 -18.36 8.75
C ASN A 20 -9.33 -17.85 7.97
N PHE A 21 -9.41 -16.53 7.75
CA PHE A 21 -10.45 -15.86 6.97
C PHE A 21 -9.95 -15.43 5.59
N THR A 22 -8.75 -15.82 5.19
CA THR A 22 -8.15 -15.43 3.92
C THR A 22 -9.03 -15.88 2.75
N GLN A 23 -9.36 -14.95 1.87
CA GLN A 23 -10.12 -15.20 0.64
C GLN A 23 -9.16 -15.18 -0.56
N LYS A 24 -9.35 -16.13 -1.49
CA LYS A 24 -8.59 -16.18 -2.73
C LYS A 24 -9.25 -15.27 -3.77
N VAL A 25 -8.47 -14.32 -4.32
CA VAL A 25 -8.89 -13.47 -5.44
C VAL A 25 -8.25 -13.95 -6.74
N ASN A 26 -8.99 -13.94 -7.84
CA ASN A 26 -8.47 -14.29 -9.15
C ASN A 26 -7.47 -13.23 -9.64
N LYS A 27 -6.37 -13.65 -10.29
CA LYS A 27 -5.32 -12.75 -10.78
C LYS A 27 -5.86 -11.67 -11.72
N LYS A 28 -6.80 -12.00 -12.62
CA LYS A 28 -7.43 -11.02 -13.52
C LYS A 28 -8.27 -9.99 -12.77
N MET A 29 -8.97 -10.39 -11.71
CA MET A 29 -9.75 -9.46 -10.88
C MET A 29 -8.80 -8.50 -10.13
N TYR A 30 -7.69 -9.01 -9.60
CA TYR A 30 -6.70 -8.19 -8.92
C TYR A 30 -6.08 -7.13 -9.85
N LYS A 31 -5.67 -7.51 -11.07
CA LYS A 31 -5.18 -6.57 -12.09
C LYS A 31 -6.23 -5.54 -12.47
N GLY A 32 -7.47 -5.98 -12.69
CA GLY A 32 -8.59 -5.08 -12.98
C GLY A 32 -8.85 -4.08 -11.86
N ALA A 33 -8.74 -4.50 -10.59
CA ALA A 33 -8.87 -3.60 -9.45
C ALA A 33 -7.78 -2.52 -9.45
N ILE A 34 -6.51 -2.88 -9.67
CA ILE A 34 -5.42 -1.92 -9.76
C ILE A 34 -5.67 -0.91 -10.89
N SER A 35 -6.08 -1.38 -12.09
CA SER A 35 -6.38 -0.49 -13.23
C SER A 35 -7.48 0.53 -12.89
N VAL A 36 -8.55 0.09 -12.22
CA VAL A 36 -9.65 0.97 -11.82
C VAL A 36 -9.17 1.99 -10.78
N ILE A 37 -8.38 1.56 -9.78
CA ILE A 37 -7.84 2.45 -8.75
C ILE A 37 -6.94 3.52 -9.37
N LEU A 38 -6.02 3.15 -10.26
CA LEU A 38 -5.13 4.10 -10.93
C LEU A 38 -5.91 5.10 -11.81
N SER A 39 -6.95 4.64 -12.50
CA SER A 39 -7.83 5.50 -13.28
C SER A 39 -8.55 6.52 -12.40
N GLU A 40 -9.01 6.11 -11.22
CA GLU A 40 -9.66 7.00 -10.27
C GLU A 40 -8.69 7.99 -9.63
N LEU A 41 -7.48 7.54 -9.29
CA LEU A 41 -6.41 8.42 -8.79
C LEU A 41 -6.03 9.50 -9.82
N LEU A 42 -5.99 9.14 -11.10
CA LEU A 42 -5.75 10.09 -12.19
C LEU A 42 -6.92 11.07 -12.35
N ARG A 43 -8.16 10.58 -12.31
CA ARG A 43 -9.37 11.41 -12.42
C ARG A 43 -9.50 12.43 -11.30
N THR A 44 -9.00 12.10 -10.11
CA THR A 44 -9.07 12.96 -8.90
C THR A 44 -7.80 13.79 -8.68
N ASP A 45 -6.85 13.81 -9.63
CA ASP A 45 -5.55 14.50 -9.54
C ASP A 45 -4.68 14.10 -8.33
N ARG A 46 -4.91 12.89 -7.81
CA ARG A 46 -4.15 12.31 -6.68
C ARG A 46 -2.89 11.56 -7.14
N LEU A 47 -2.76 11.28 -8.45
CA LEU A 47 -1.59 10.64 -9.04
C LEU A 47 -0.62 11.70 -9.56
N LYS A 48 0.61 11.71 -9.05
CA LYS A 48 1.68 12.63 -9.48
C LYS A 48 2.86 11.85 -10.02
N VAL A 49 3.40 12.30 -11.14
CA VAL A 49 4.56 11.66 -11.79
C VAL A 49 5.76 12.59 -11.70
N ILE A 50 6.86 12.05 -11.16
CA ILE A 50 8.15 12.73 -11.06
C ILE A 50 9.19 12.06 -11.96
N SER A 51 10.23 12.76 -12.32
CA SER A 51 11.27 12.23 -13.21
C SER A 51 12.06 11.13 -12.51
N GLU A 52 12.64 11.43 -11.36
CA GLU A 52 13.50 10.55 -10.57
C GLU A 52 13.32 10.86 -9.09
N LEU A 53 13.65 9.90 -8.25
CA LEU A 53 13.52 10.00 -6.80
C LEU A 53 14.82 9.51 -6.15
N ASP A 54 15.91 10.27 -6.43
CA ASP A 54 17.22 9.92 -5.94
C ASP A 54 17.50 10.59 -4.60
N ILE A 55 17.58 9.76 -3.57
CA ILE A 55 17.98 10.18 -2.23
C ILE A 55 19.39 9.62 -1.96
N THR A 56 20.36 10.51 -1.98
CA THR A 56 21.77 10.14 -1.75
C THR A 56 22.07 9.88 -0.28
N GLU A 57 21.43 10.61 0.63
CA GLU A 57 21.60 10.47 2.08
C GLU A 57 20.30 10.07 2.76
N PRO A 58 20.32 9.13 3.72
CA PRO A 58 19.14 8.66 4.44
C PRO A 58 18.67 9.67 5.50
N LYS A 59 18.17 10.82 5.04
CA LYS A 59 17.66 11.90 5.91
C LYS A 59 16.17 12.16 5.66
N THR A 60 15.37 12.18 6.72
CA THR A 60 13.93 12.50 6.66
C THR A 60 13.66 13.89 6.08
N LYS A 61 14.58 14.84 6.29
CA LYS A 61 14.49 16.21 5.77
C LYS A 61 14.36 16.24 4.25
N ASN A 62 15.03 15.33 3.53
CA ASN A 62 15.00 15.27 2.07
C ASN A 62 13.57 14.93 1.57
N ILE A 63 12.93 13.94 2.21
CA ILE A 63 11.53 13.58 1.90
C ILE A 63 10.58 14.71 2.29
N THR A 64 10.74 15.29 3.46
CA THR A 64 9.88 16.40 3.90
C THR A 64 9.98 17.60 2.94
N SER A 65 11.18 17.92 2.45
CA SER A 65 11.38 18.98 1.45
C SER A 65 10.69 18.65 0.13
N LEU A 66 10.78 17.40 -0.33
CA LEU A 66 10.09 16.92 -1.53
C LEU A 66 8.57 17.00 -1.37
N MET A 67 8.02 16.54 -0.26
CA MET A 67 6.58 16.61 0.03
C MET A 67 6.08 18.05 0.04
N ASN A 68 6.83 18.96 0.66
CA ASN A 68 6.51 20.38 0.70
C ASN A 68 6.56 21.03 -0.70
N SER A 69 7.52 20.66 -1.55
CA SER A 69 7.61 21.17 -2.93
C SER A 69 6.44 20.73 -3.80
N LEU A 70 5.87 19.55 -3.52
CA LEU A 70 4.71 19.02 -4.21
C LEU A 70 3.36 19.45 -3.58
N ASN A 71 3.40 20.16 -2.45
CA ASN A 71 2.21 20.51 -1.64
C ASN A 71 1.40 19.29 -1.20
N ILE A 72 2.06 18.23 -0.78
CA ILE A 72 1.44 16.97 -0.37
C ILE A 72 1.72 16.74 1.12
N LYS A 73 0.71 16.29 1.86
CA LYS A 73 0.83 15.94 3.28
C LYS A 73 0.97 14.44 3.51
N ASP A 74 0.27 13.66 2.72
CA ASP A 74 0.19 12.20 2.82
C ASP A 74 0.44 11.61 1.44
N ALA A 75 1.43 10.69 1.32
CA ALA A 75 1.80 10.12 0.04
C ALA A 75 2.37 8.70 0.11
N LEU A 76 2.00 7.91 -0.90
CA LEU A 76 2.70 6.69 -1.27
C LEU A 76 3.71 6.99 -2.37
N LEU A 77 5.00 6.81 -2.07
CA LEU A 77 6.09 6.96 -3.03
C LEU A 77 6.34 5.62 -3.72
N MET A 78 6.19 5.59 -5.04
CA MET A 78 6.38 4.39 -5.83
C MET A 78 7.59 4.52 -6.74
N THR A 79 8.55 3.61 -6.58
CA THR A 79 9.78 3.56 -7.36
C THR A 79 9.87 2.26 -8.13
N ASP A 80 10.73 2.25 -9.13
CA ASP A 80 11.02 1.07 -9.93
C ASP A 80 11.73 -0.01 -9.10
N GLU A 81 12.77 0.41 -8.38
CA GLU A 81 13.53 -0.40 -7.43
C GLU A 81 13.60 0.33 -6.09
N LEU A 82 13.52 -0.43 -5.00
CA LEU A 82 13.55 0.12 -3.66
C LEU A 82 14.98 0.52 -3.31
N ASN A 83 15.23 1.82 -3.21
CA ASN A 83 16.50 2.35 -2.71
C ASN A 83 16.50 2.30 -1.17
N GLU A 84 17.55 1.71 -0.57
CA GLU A 84 17.68 1.61 0.89
C GLU A 84 17.65 3.00 1.57
N ASN A 85 18.31 3.99 0.97
CA ASN A 85 18.32 5.36 1.49
C ASN A 85 16.91 5.98 1.49
N LEU A 86 16.11 5.72 0.48
CA LEU A 86 14.72 6.16 0.39
C LEU A 86 13.89 5.51 1.51
N TYR A 87 14.01 4.20 1.69
CA TYR A 87 13.31 3.49 2.76
C TYR A 87 13.69 4.00 4.15
N LEU A 88 14.99 4.15 4.43
CA LEU A 88 15.48 4.66 5.72
C LEU A 88 15.03 6.10 6.00
N SER A 89 14.91 6.92 4.95
CA SER A 89 14.45 8.32 5.05
C SER A 89 12.94 8.41 5.33
N SER A 90 12.15 7.47 4.81
CA SER A 90 10.67 7.50 4.89
C SER A 90 10.11 6.81 6.12
N ARG A 91 10.73 5.72 6.60
CA ARG A 91 10.15 4.83 7.61
C ARG A 91 9.72 5.48 8.93
N ASN A 92 10.32 6.62 9.30
CA ASN A 92 9.94 7.38 10.49
C ASN A 92 8.74 8.32 10.27
N LEU A 93 8.36 8.57 9.01
CA LEU A 93 7.25 9.44 8.66
C LEU A 93 5.99 8.60 8.51
N TYR A 94 5.05 8.69 9.46
CA TYR A 94 3.82 7.87 9.47
C TYR A 94 2.89 8.12 8.28
N HIS A 95 3.01 9.29 7.64
CA HIS A 95 2.20 9.73 6.50
C HIS A 95 2.91 9.52 5.15
N VAL A 96 4.02 8.80 5.12
CA VAL A 96 4.76 8.49 3.89
C VAL A 96 5.03 7.01 3.82
N GLY A 97 4.46 6.35 2.82
CA GLY A 97 4.78 4.97 2.47
C GLY A 97 5.71 4.91 1.27
N VAL A 98 6.50 3.86 1.18
CA VAL A 98 7.34 3.56 0.01
C VAL A 98 7.06 2.14 -0.45
N CYS A 99 6.84 1.96 -1.74
CA CYS A 99 6.71 0.64 -2.34
C CYS A 99 7.45 0.58 -3.69
N ASP A 100 7.78 -0.63 -4.10
CA ASP A 100 8.26 -0.91 -5.45
C ASP A 100 7.09 -1.32 -6.36
N THR A 101 7.37 -1.40 -7.65
CA THR A 101 6.36 -1.80 -8.65
C THR A 101 5.88 -3.24 -8.49
N GLN A 102 6.66 -4.13 -7.85
CA GLN A 102 6.28 -5.53 -7.65
C GLN A 102 5.38 -5.74 -6.44
N SER A 103 5.47 -4.87 -5.44
CA SER A 103 4.69 -4.91 -4.21
C SER A 103 3.46 -4.01 -4.21
N ILE A 104 2.98 -3.62 -5.40
CA ILE A 104 1.76 -2.83 -5.52
C ILE A 104 0.58 -3.54 -4.85
N ASP A 105 -0.01 -2.87 -3.87
CA ASP A 105 -1.19 -3.34 -3.16
C ASP A 105 -2.35 -2.34 -3.32
N PRO A 106 -3.54 -2.81 -3.74
CA PRO A 106 -4.74 -1.98 -3.85
C PRO A 106 -5.08 -1.22 -2.57
N LEU A 107 -4.83 -1.83 -1.42
CA LEU A 107 -5.11 -1.21 -0.13
C LEU A 107 -4.23 0.03 0.10
N SER A 108 -2.94 -0.09 -0.15
CA SER A 108 -1.99 1.01 -0.03
C SER A 108 -2.30 2.14 -1.02
N LEU A 109 -2.66 1.82 -2.27
CA LEU A 109 -3.02 2.83 -3.28
C LEU A 109 -4.25 3.67 -2.87
N ILE A 110 -5.21 3.08 -2.18
CA ILE A 110 -6.42 3.78 -1.71
C ILE A 110 -6.17 4.50 -0.39
N GLY A 111 -5.33 3.90 0.47
CA GLY A 111 -5.10 4.36 1.83
C GLY A 111 -4.41 5.71 1.94
N TYR A 112 -3.51 6.02 1.01
CA TYR A 112 -2.81 7.30 0.97
C TYR A 112 -3.59 8.33 0.13
N ASP A 113 -3.55 9.60 0.55
CA ASP A 113 -4.23 10.69 -0.17
C ASP A 113 -3.64 10.92 -1.57
N ASN A 114 -2.33 10.78 -1.72
CA ASN A 114 -1.65 10.96 -2.99
C ASN A 114 -0.72 9.79 -3.28
N VAL A 115 -0.56 9.50 -4.57
CA VAL A 115 0.41 8.52 -5.06
C VAL A 115 1.41 9.25 -5.95
N VAL A 116 2.68 9.13 -5.61
CA VAL A 116 3.80 9.75 -6.35
C VAL A 116 4.60 8.64 -7.01
N MET A 117 4.63 8.62 -8.33
CA MET A 117 5.35 7.60 -9.11
C MET A 117 6.53 8.19 -9.85
N THR A 118 7.62 7.42 -9.96
CA THR A 118 8.69 7.74 -10.91
C THR A 118 8.26 7.37 -12.33
N LYS A 119 8.83 8.02 -13.35
CA LYS A 119 8.56 7.67 -14.76
C LYS A 119 8.91 6.21 -15.07
N ALA A 120 9.96 5.68 -14.46
CA ALA A 120 10.36 4.29 -14.63
C ALA A 120 9.33 3.34 -14.03
N ALA A 121 8.87 3.62 -12.81
CA ALA A 121 7.81 2.85 -12.14
C ALA A 121 6.51 2.85 -12.96
N LEU A 122 6.09 4.00 -13.48
CA LEU A 122 4.87 4.11 -14.29
C LEU A 122 4.92 3.17 -15.51
N LYS A 123 6.03 3.19 -16.27
CA LYS A 123 6.20 2.30 -17.44
C LYS A 123 6.15 0.82 -17.07
N LYS A 124 6.73 0.44 -15.92
CA LYS A 124 6.65 -0.96 -15.46
C LYS A 124 5.23 -1.34 -15.05
N VAL A 125 4.51 -0.45 -14.37
CA VAL A 125 3.11 -0.69 -13.99
C VAL A 125 2.23 -0.85 -15.22
N GLU A 126 2.37 0.01 -16.24
CA GLU A 126 1.66 -0.11 -17.51
C GLU A 126 1.92 -1.46 -18.20
N ALA A 127 3.16 -1.96 -18.16
CA ALA A 127 3.51 -3.25 -18.74
C ALA A 127 2.97 -4.45 -17.94
N MET A 128 2.68 -4.27 -16.64
CA MET A 128 2.14 -5.32 -15.77
C MET A 128 0.62 -5.48 -15.87
N LEU A 129 -0.09 -4.42 -16.20
CA LEU A 129 -1.56 -4.39 -16.32
C LEU A 129 -2.04 -4.94 -17.65
#